data_07fa31484af8b1dca86def28ed91ac86
#
_entry.id   07fa31484af8b1dca86def28ed91ac86
#
_cell.length_a   1.000
_cell.length_b   1.000
_cell.length_c   1.000
_cell.angle_alpha   90.00
_cell.angle_beta   90.00
_cell.angle_gamma   90.00
#
_symmetry.space_group_name_H-M   'P 1'
#
loop_
_entity.id
_entity.type
_entity.pdbx_description
1 polymer ?
#
loop_
_entity_poly.entity_id
_entity_poly.type
_entity_poly.pdbx_seq_one_letter_code
_entity_poly.pdbx_strand_id
1 'polypeptide(L)'
;KADYVYFVGCMNSYRYHETAKNTFSLLSRFGATLLPGEQCCGSPLLRMGFDASELIEENSRQIREIGASTVITGCAGCYTTLKNSYGNQFQVLSVPEFLAQHISEIDLKPLDITVTYHDPCHLGRHNRIYEQPRQVIRAICRLVEMKASRNAARCCGGGGGVRAGYKDLSLQMARRRLEDVPDDVDYIVTSCPLCIRNLRDGGGGEKVIDLVDLVGMAME
;
A
#
# COMPACT_ATOMS: atom_id res chain seq x y z
N LYS A 1 -9.87 -14.29 -19.58
CA LYS A 1 -10.41 -14.19 -18.22
C LYS A 1 -9.23 -14.20 -17.27
N ALA A 2 -9.03 -13.14 -16.52
CA ALA A 2 -7.96 -13.06 -15.52
C ALA A 2 -8.57 -13.36 -14.14
N ASP A 3 -7.84 -14.06 -13.27
CA ASP A 3 -8.30 -14.34 -11.91
C ASP A 3 -8.14 -13.11 -11.01
N TYR A 4 -7.14 -12.28 -11.32
CA TYR A 4 -6.78 -11.10 -10.56
C TYR A 4 -6.81 -9.83 -11.42
N VAL A 5 -7.26 -8.73 -10.82
CA VAL A 5 -7.06 -7.36 -11.31
C VAL A 5 -6.12 -6.63 -10.37
N TYR A 6 -5.08 -6.03 -10.88
CA TYR A 6 -4.29 -5.06 -10.12
C TYR A 6 -4.89 -3.67 -10.27
N PHE A 7 -5.49 -3.17 -9.18
CA PHE A 7 -5.95 -1.79 -9.05
C PHE A 7 -4.78 -0.91 -8.62
N VAL A 8 -4.22 -0.17 -9.57
CA VAL A 8 -2.98 0.61 -9.40
C VAL A 8 -3.16 1.75 -8.40
N GLY A 9 -4.24 2.49 -8.53
CA GLY A 9 -4.53 3.68 -7.74
C GLY A 9 -3.77 4.93 -8.22
N CYS A 10 -4.43 6.09 -8.14
CA CYS A 10 -3.94 7.35 -8.69
C CYS A 10 -2.54 7.77 -8.17
N MET A 11 -2.22 7.51 -6.90
CA MET A 11 -0.91 7.88 -6.34
C MET A 11 0.22 7.07 -6.97
N ASN A 12 0.04 5.77 -7.19
CA ASN A 12 1.02 4.93 -7.85
C ASN A 12 1.11 5.29 -9.34
N SER A 13 -0.03 5.50 -10.01
CA SER A 13 -0.08 5.87 -11.43
C SER A 13 0.63 7.18 -11.75
N TYR A 14 0.52 8.19 -10.86
CA TYR A 14 1.04 9.55 -11.16
C TYR A 14 2.34 9.92 -10.45
N ARG A 15 2.72 9.20 -9.37
CA ARG A 15 3.90 9.58 -8.58
C ARG A 15 4.90 8.46 -8.33
N TYR A 16 4.45 7.21 -8.30
CA TYR A 16 5.30 6.06 -7.98
C TYR A 16 5.23 5.03 -9.11
N HIS A 17 5.55 5.50 -10.34
CA HIS A 17 5.46 4.70 -11.56
C HIS A 17 6.30 3.43 -11.49
N GLU A 18 7.51 3.51 -10.94
CA GLU A 18 8.40 2.35 -10.84
C GLU A 18 7.83 1.32 -9.85
N THR A 19 7.38 1.75 -8.68
CA THR A 19 6.67 0.86 -7.74
C THR A 19 5.42 0.24 -8.37
N ALA A 20 4.66 1.01 -9.17
CA ALA A 20 3.50 0.48 -9.90
C ALA A 20 3.89 -0.60 -10.92
N LYS A 21 4.95 -0.35 -11.71
CA LYS A 21 5.48 -1.31 -12.69
C LYS A 21 6.02 -2.56 -12.02
N ASN A 22 6.81 -2.41 -10.96
CA ASN A 22 7.35 -3.53 -10.19
C ASN A 22 6.22 -4.38 -9.60
N THR A 23 5.19 -3.72 -9.04
CA THR A 23 3.99 -4.42 -8.54
C THR A 23 3.30 -5.19 -9.66
N PHE A 24 3.05 -4.56 -10.81
CA PHE A 24 2.38 -5.23 -11.92
C PHE A 24 3.24 -6.36 -12.50
N SER A 25 4.54 -6.16 -12.67
CA SER A 25 5.47 -7.18 -13.14
C SER A 25 5.43 -8.43 -12.24
N LEU A 26 5.39 -8.23 -10.93
CA LEU A 26 5.28 -9.30 -9.96
C LEU A 26 3.91 -10.01 -10.05
N LEU A 27 2.82 -9.25 -9.99
CA LEU A 27 1.45 -9.80 -9.99
C LEU A 27 1.07 -10.45 -11.32
N SER A 28 1.61 -10.00 -12.45
CA SER A 28 1.37 -10.58 -13.77
C SER A 28 1.87 -12.02 -13.89
N ARG A 29 2.90 -12.40 -13.12
CA ARG A 29 3.38 -13.80 -13.02
C ARG A 29 2.30 -14.74 -12.46
N PHE A 30 1.35 -14.19 -11.71
CA PHE A 30 0.21 -14.88 -11.14
C PHE A 30 -1.09 -14.65 -11.92
N GLY A 31 -1.00 -14.14 -13.15
CA GLY A 31 -2.15 -13.95 -14.03
C GLY A 31 -2.96 -12.67 -13.76
N ALA A 32 -2.38 -11.69 -13.07
CA ALA A 32 -3.06 -10.41 -12.88
C ALA A 32 -3.05 -9.55 -14.14
N THR A 33 -4.13 -8.80 -14.36
CA THR A 33 -4.29 -7.82 -15.42
C THR A 33 -4.59 -6.42 -14.85
N LEU A 34 -4.56 -5.40 -15.69
CA LEU A 34 -4.91 -4.01 -15.36
C LEU A 34 -6.32 -3.68 -15.81
N LEU A 35 -6.93 -2.66 -15.21
CA LEU A 35 -8.14 -2.03 -15.73
C LEU A 35 -7.77 -1.09 -16.89
N PRO A 36 -8.38 -1.22 -18.08
CA PRO A 36 -8.04 -0.39 -19.23
C PRO A 36 -8.26 1.11 -19.02
N GLY A 37 -9.29 1.44 -18.24
CA GLY A 37 -9.71 2.82 -17.96
C GLY A 37 -9.85 3.08 -16.46
N GLU A 38 -8.92 2.59 -15.63
CA GLU A 38 -8.98 2.74 -14.17
C GLU A 38 -9.21 4.20 -13.75
N GLN A 39 -10.30 4.41 -12.99
CA GLN A 39 -10.61 5.69 -12.37
C GLN A 39 -10.10 5.72 -10.92
N CYS A 40 -10.08 6.91 -10.30
CA CYS A 40 -9.82 7.00 -8.86
C CYS A 40 -10.77 6.09 -8.08
N CYS A 41 -10.26 5.44 -7.02
CA CYS A 41 -11.10 4.59 -6.16
C CYS A 41 -12.23 5.33 -5.41
N GLY A 42 -12.26 6.67 -5.46
CA GLY A 42 -13.24 7.50 -4.76
C GLY A 42 -12.86 7.83 -3.30
N SER A 43 -11.82 7.22 -2.74
CA SER A 43 -11.44 7.41 -1.32
C SER A 43 -11.32 8.88 -0.88
N PRO A 44 -10.66 9.79 -1.61
CA PRO A 44 -10.58 11.20 -1.22
C PRO A 44 -11.95 11.89 -1.17
N LEU A 45 -12.81 11.64 -2.15
CA LEU A 45 -14.16 12.23 -2.24
C LEU A 45 -15.03 11.79 -1.07
N LEU A 46 -15.15 10.47 -0.87
CA LEU A 46 -15.95 9.89 0.22
C LEU A 46 -15.51 10.38 1.61
N ARG A 47 -14.20 10.57 1.83
CA ARG A 47 -13.69 11.08 3.11
C ARG A 47 -13.93 12.54 3.36
N MET A 48 -14.16 13.31 2.31
CA MET A 48 -14.54 14.73 2.38
C MET A 48 -16.06 14.93 2.34
N GLY A 49 -16.84 13.84 2.28
CA GLY A 49 -18.31 13.89 2.24
C GLY A 49 -18.90 14.12 0.84
N PHE A 50 -18.09 13.97 -0.21
CA PHE A 50 -18.57 14.08 -1.59
C PHE A 50 -18.99 12.72 -2.14
N ASP A 51 -19.87 12.75 -3.14
CA ASP A 51 -20.27 11.56 -3.88
C ASP A 51 -19.14 11.04 -4.77
N ALA A 52 -19.02 9.73 -4.85
CA ALA A 52 -18.05 9.03 -5.69
C ALA A 52 -18.71 7.89 -6.49
N SER A 53 -20.03 7.89 -6.60
CA SER A 53 -20.81 6.79 -7.20
C SER A 53 -20.42 6.51 -8.64
N GLU A 54 -20.21 7.54 -9.45
CA GLU A 54 -19.81 7.40 -10.86
C GLU A 54 -18.44 6.71 -11.00
N LEU A 55 -17.47 7.07 -10.16
CA LEU A 55 -16.13 6.44 -10.16
C LEU A 55 -16.21 4.97 -9.73
N ILE A 56 -17.01 4.69 -8.71
CA ILE A 56 -17.21 3.34 -8.17
C ILE A 56 -17.88 2.46 -9.21
N GLU A 57 -18.94 2.95 -9.87
CA GLU A 57 -19.68 2.18 -10.86
C GLU A 57 -18.82 1.90 -12.10
N GLU A 58 -18.06 2.89 -12.60
CA GLU A 58 -17.19 2.70 -13.77
C GLU A 58 -16.08 1.67 -13.49
N ASN A 59 -15.39 1.77 -12.36
CA ASN A 59 -14.40 0.76 -11.97
C ASN A 59 -15.04 -0.62 -11.79
N SER A 60 -16.21 -0.69 -11.14
CA SER A 60 -16.94 -1.94 -10.91
C SER A 60 -17.38 -2.59 -12.24
N ARG A 61 -17.82 -1.79 -13.20
CA ARG A 61 -18.18 -2.26 -14.54
C ARG A 61 -16.98 -2.92 -15.23
N GLN A 62 -15.83 -2.27 -15.23
CA GLN A 62 -14.61 -2.80 -15.86
C GLN A 62 -14.14 -4.09 -15.17
N ILE A 63 -14.19 -4.17 -13.83
CA ILE A 63 -13.83 -5.39 -13.08
C ILE A 63 -14.78 -6.54 -13.47
N ARG A 64 -16.09 -6.29 -13.56
CA ARG A 64 -17.07 -7.28 -14.02
C ARG A 64 -16.82 -7.76 -15.46
N GLU A 65 -16.50 -6.86 -16.37
CA GLU A 65 -16.20 -7.16 -17.78
C GLU A 65 -14.97 -8.05 -17.93
N ILE A 66 -13.93 -7.84 -17.14
CA ILE A 66 -12.75 -8.71 -17.08
C ILE A 66 -13.15 -10.08 -16.51
N GLY A 67 -14.11 -10.11 -15.60
CA GLY A 67 -14.58 -11.33 -14.92
C GLY A 67 -13.60 -11.82 -13.86
N ALA A 68 -12.80 -10.92 -13.28
CA ALA A 68 -11.89 -11.22 -12.17
C ALA A 68 -12.67 -11.41 -10.87
N SER A 69 -12.28 -12.41 -10.11
CA SER A 69 -12.85 -12.70 -8.78
C SER A 69 -12.17 -11.90 -7.66
N THR A 70 -10.97 -11.42 -7.89
CA THR A 70 -10.15 -10.76 -6.87
C THR A 70 -9.47 -9.50 -7.41
N VAL A 71 -9.55 -8.43 -6.63
CA VAL A 71 -8.86 -7.15 -6.89
C VAL A 71 -7.73 -6.99 -5.89
N ILE A 72 -6.51 -6.75 -6.39
CA ILE A 72 -5.30 -6.53 -5.58
C ILE A 72 -4.91 -5.06 -5.67
N THR A 73 -4.55 -4.43 -4.56
CA THR A 73 -4.06 -3.03 -4.58
C THR A 73 -2.92 -2.79 -3.60
N GLY A 74 -1.96 -1.95 -4.01
CA GLY A 74 -0.83 -1.50 -3.18
C GLY A 74 -1.13 -0.26 -2.33
N CYS A 75 -2.33 0.33 -2.47
CA CYS A 75 -2.71 1.52 -1.72
C CYS A 75 -3.67 1.19 -0.57
N ALA A 76 -3.27 1.47 0.66
CA ALA A 76 -4.08 1.23 1.85
C ALA A 76 -5.44 1.96 1.82
N GLY A 77 -5.48 3.17 1.25
CA GLY A 77 -6.71 3.93 1.06
C GLY A 77 -7.63 3.29 0.04
N CYS A 78 -7.09 2.86 -1.11
CA CYS A 78 -7.86 2.13 -2.12
C CYS A 78 -8.39 0.81 -1.57
N TYR A 79 -7.57 0.04 -0.84
CA TYR A 79 -8.00 -1.21 -0.19
C TYR A 79 -9.26 -1.02 0.64
N THR A 80 -9.24 -0.07 1.57
CA THR A 80 -10.39 0.19 2.45
C THR A 80 -11.63 0.62 1.66
N THR A 81 -11.44 1.44 0.62
CA THR A 81 -12.57 1.93 -0.19
C THR A 81 -13.14 0.83 -1.08
N LEU A 82 -12.31 0.07 -1.77
CA LEU A 82 -12.74 -1.09 -2.56
C LEU A 82 -13.52 -2.10 -1.70
N LYS A 83 -13.04 -2.38 -0.49
CA LYS A 83 -13.67 -3.33 0.42
C LYS A 83 -15.01 -2.86 0.97
N ASN A 84 -15.15 -1.55 1.29
CA ASN A 84 -16.31 -1.06 2.03
C ASN A 84 -17.36 -0.37 1.14
N SER A 85 -16.97 0.12 -0.05
CA SER A 85 -17.83 0.98 -0.87
C SER A 85 -18.18 0.38 -2.23
N TYR A 86 -17.51 -0.71 -2.66
CA TYR A 86 -17.77 -1.36 -3.96
C TYR A 86 -18.76 -2.54 -3.89
N GLY A 87 -19.37 -2.76 -2.71
CA GLY A 87 -20.19 -3.95 -2.47
C GLY A 87 -19.36 -5.24 -2.41
N ASN A 88 -20.01 -6.36 -2.22
CA ASN A 88 -19.35 -7.68 -2.11
C ASN A 88 -19.26 -8.39 -3.48
N GLN A 89 -18.90 -7.66 -4.55
CA GLN A 89 -18.90 -8.21 -5.91
C GLN A 89 -17.62 -9.01 -6.21
N PHE A 90 -16.54 -8.75 -5.50
CA PHE A 90 -15.24 -9.40 -5.65
C PHE A 90 -14.49 -9.40 -4.32
N GLN A 91 -13.50 -10.27 -4.20
CA GLN A 91 -12.57 -10.24 -3.09
C GLN A 91 -11.59 -9.09 -3.26
N VAL A 92 -11.20 -8.44 -2.17
CA VAL A 92 -10.15 -7.41 -2.18
C VAL A 92 -8.97 -7.90 -1.35
N LEU A 93 -7.78 -7.92 -1.94
CA LEU A 93 -6.52 -8.19 -1.27
C LEU A 93 -5.62 -6.95 -1.34
N SER A 94 -4.93 -6.68 -0.25
CA SER A 94 -3.77 -5.78 -0.29
C SER A 94 -2.56 -6.52 -0.85
N VAL A 95 -1.62 -5.80 -1.47
CA VAL A 95 -0.37 -6.39 -1.93
C VAL A 95 0.36 -7.17 -0.82
N PRO A 96 0.46 -6.67 0.44
CA PRO A 96 1.05 -7.47 1.53
C PRO A 96 0.34 -8.80 1.81
N GLU A 97 -1.00 -8.85 1.72
CA GLU A 97 -1.75 -10.10 1.91
C GLU A 97 -1.45 -11.08 0.77
N PHE A 98 -1.49 -10.60 -0.47
CA PHE A 98 -1.18 -11.41 -1.64
C PHE A 98 0.25 -11.97 -1.57
N LEU A 99 1.24 -11.13 -1.28
CA LEU A 99 2.64 -11.55 -1.15
C LEU A 99 2.84 -12.58 -0.04
N ALA A 100 2.19 -12.39 1.11
CA ALA A 100 2.29 -13.34 2.22
C ALA A 100 1.69 -14.72 1.88
N GLN A 101 0.62 -14.75 1.07
CA GLN A 101 0.00 -16.00 0.60
C GLN A 101 0.89 -16.75 -0.41
N HIS A 102 1.64 -16.03 -1.22
CA HIS A 102 2.45 -16.57 -2.32
C HIS A 102 3.97 -16.50 -2.06
N ILE A 103 4.40 -16.24 -0.82
CA ILE A 103 5.81 -15.98 -0.49
C ILE A 103 6.73 -17.14 -0.89
N SER A 104 6.26 -18.38 -0.79
CA SER A 104 7.03 -19.58 -1.17
C SER A 104 7.13 -19.80 -2.69
N GLU A 105 6.35 -19.07 -3.48
CA GLU A 105 6.35 -19.15 -4.95
C GLU A 105 7.20 -18.05 -5.59
N ILE A 106 7.73 -17.12 -4.79
CA ILE A 106 8.60 -16.03 -5.22
C ILE A 106 10.04 -16.39 -4.85
N ASP A 107 10.93 -16.39 -5.83
CA ASP A 107 12.36 -16.63 -5.61
C ASP A 107 12.99 -15.39 -4.97
N LEU A 108 13.26 -15.45 -3.67
CA LEU A 108 13.77 -14.36 -2.86
C LEU A 108 15.16 -14.70 -2.31
N LYS A 109 16.12 -13.83 -2.55
CA LYS A 109 17.45 -13.89 -1.94
C LYS A 109 17.44 -13.10 -0.62
N PRO A 110 17.97 -13.66 0.48
CA PRO A 110 18.12 -12.91 1.72
C PRO A 110 19.03 -11.69 1.52
N LEU A 111 18.62 -10.55 2.06
CA LEU A 111 19.38 -9.31 2.07
C LEU A 111 20.00 -9.06 3.45
N ASP A 112 21.28 -8.71 3.49
CA ASP A 112 21.98 -8.32 4.73
C ASP A 112 21.70 -6.84 5.07
N ILE A 113 20.43 -6.54 5.31
CA ILE A 113 19.94 -5.21 5.71
C ILE A 113 18.97 -5.31 6.87
N THR A 114 18.85 -4.22 7.61
CA THR A 114 17.89 -4.07 8.70
C THR A 114 16.84 -3.05 8.33
N VAL A 115 15.56 -3.42 8.41
CA VAL A 115 14.47 -2.51 8.09
C VAL A 115 13.48 -2.37 9.25
N THR A 116 12.72 -1.28 9.25
CA THR A 116 11.55 -1.13 10.11
C THR A 116 10.30 -0.99 9.29
N TYR A 117 9.12 -1.27 9.90
CA TYR A 117 7.85 -1.19 9.19
C TYR A 117 6.93 -0.12 9.78
N HIS A 118 6.49 0.81 8.93
CA HIS A 118 5.41 1.72 9.26
C HIS A 118 4.06 1.11 8.89
N ASP A 119 3.23 0.85 9.90
CA ASP A 119 1.86 0.34 9.69
C ASP A 119 0.93 1.44 9.14
N PRO A 120 0.47 1.34 7.87
CA PRO A 120 -0.53 2.26 7.35
C PRO A 120 -1.84 2.09 8.10
N CYS A 121 -2.43 3.18 8.58
CA CYS A 121 -3.63 3.13 9.41
C CYS A 121 -4.80 2.40 8.73
N HIS A 122 -4.92 2.50 7.41
CA HIS A 122 -5.97 1.83 6.64
C HIS A 122 -5.76 0.33 6.43
N LEU A 123 -4.52 -0.18 6.46
CA LEU A 123 -4.29 -1.62 6.50
C LEU A 123 -4.35 -2.13 7.95
N GLY A 124 -3.59 -1.53 8.85
CA GLY A 124 -3.49 -1.97 10.23
C GLY A 124 -4.77 -1.67 11.03
N ARG A 125 -4.95 -0.43 11.46
CA ARG A 125 -6.01 -0.05 12.42
C ARG A 125 -7.43 -0.31 11.91
N HIS A 126 -7.69 -0.05 10.62
CA HIS A 126 -9.02 -0.23 10.04
C HIS A 126 -9.31 -1.65 9.58
N ASN A 127 -8.28 -2.40 9.14
CA ASN A 127 -8.47 -3.72 8.54
C ASN A 127 -7.69 -4.85 9.23
N ARG A 128 -6.93 -4.57 10.29
CA ARG A 128 -6.17 -5.53 11.12
C ARG A 128 -5.09 -6.32 10.34
N ILE A 129 -4.59 -5.76 9.24
CA ILE A 129 -3.51 -6.34 8.45
C ILE A 129 -2.19 -5.87 9.05
N TYR A 130 -1.59 -6.69 9.89
CA TYR A 130 -0.36 -6.38 10.62
C TYR A 130 0.75 -7.38 10.36
N GLU A 131 0.44 -8.67 10.33
CA GLU A 131 1.46 -9.72 10.25
C GLU A 131 1.87 -10.06 8.82
N GLN A 132 0.98 -9.90 7.85
CA GLN A 132 1.26 -10.20 6.45
C GLN A 132 2.48 -9.40 5.91
N PRO A 133 2.57 -8.07 6.05
CA PRO A 133 3.77 -7.34 5.63
C PRO A 133 5.02 -7.76 6.40
N ARG A 134 4.88 -8.11 7.69
CA ARG A 134 5.99 -8.59 8.52
C ARG A 134 6.49 -9.96 8.09
N GLN A 135 5.57 -10.84 7.69
CA GLN A 135 5.92 -12.15 7.14
C GLN A 135 6.77 -11.99 5.87
N VAL A 136 6.36 -11.12 4.96
CA VAL A 136 7.11 -10.82 3.73
C VAL A 136 8.49 -10.25 4.06
N ILE A 137 8.58 -9.25 4.93
CA ILE A 137 9.85 -8.63 5.30
C ILE A 137 10.81 -9.65 5.94
N ARG A 138 10.33 -10.49 6.87
CA ARG A 138 11.16 -11.48 7.56
C ARG A 138 11.68 -12.59 6.64
N ALA A 139 11.01 -12.84 5.51
CA ALA A 139 11.50 -13.76 4.48
C ALA A 139 12.68 -13.16 3.68
N ILE A 140 12.87 -11.84 3.74
CA ILE A 140 13.86 -11.10 2.96
C ILE A 140 15.03 -10.65 3.83
N CYS A 141 14.76 -10.03 4.99
CA CYS A 141 15.78 -9.35 5.79
C CYS A 141 15.40 -9.24 7.27
N ARG A 142 16.26 -8.58 8.05
CA ARG A 142 16.02 -8.32 9.47
C ARG A 142 14.98 -7.22 9.66
N LEU A 143 13.90 -7.54 10.39
CA LEU A 143 12.89 -6.57 10.81
C LEU A 143 13.11 -6.13 12.27
N VAL A 144 13.20 -4.82 12.49
CA VAL A 144 13.17 -4.19 13.82
C VAL A 144 11.93 -3.30 13.90
N GLU A 145 11.11 -3.51 14.92
CA GLU A 145 9.84 -2.79 15.05
C GLU A 145 10.06 -1.33 15.48
N MET A 146 9.21 -0.43 14.99
CA MET A 146 9.11 0.94 15.51
C MET A 146 8.65 0.93 16.98
N LYS A 147 9.02 1.96 17.76
CA LYS A 147 8.59 2.12 19.18
C LYS A 147 7.09 1.97 19.37
N ALA A 148 6.30 2.54 18.46
CA ALA A 148 4.85 2.35 18.38
C ALA A 148 4.52 1.60 17.07
N SER A 149 4.06 0.36 17.19
CA SER A 149 3.79 -0.52 16.04
C SER A 149 2.38 -1.11 16.12
N ARG A 150 1.92 -1.72 15.06
CA ARG A 150 0.59 -2.36 14.91
C ARG A 150 -0.54 -1.40 15.24
N ASN A 151 -1.43 -1.77 16.19
CA ASN A 151 -2.57 -0.94 16.60
C ASN A 151 -2.17 0.36 17.29
N ALA A 152 -0.98 0.39 17.94
CA ALA A 152 -0.41 1.58 18.57
C ALA A 152 0.32 2.50 17.58
N ALA A 153 0.50 2.10 16.32
CA ALA A 153 1.23 2.89 15.34
C ALA A 153 0.64 4.30 15.18
N ARG A 154 1.51 5.32 15.26
CA ARG A 154 1.11 6.69 14.97
C ARG A 154 0.84 6.88 13.48
N CYS A 155 -0.15 7.71 13.15
CA CYS A 155 -0.47 8.04 11.77
C CYS A 155 0.67 8.85 11.11
N CYS A 156 0.95 8.58 9.84
CA CYS A 156 1.90 9.39 9.06
C CYS A 156 1.38 10.81 8.74
N GLY A 157 0.07 11.07 8.91
CA GLY A 157 -0.55 12.37 8.60
C GLY A 157 -0.87 12.62 7.12
N GLY A 158 -0.62 11.65 6.21
CA GLY A 158 -0.75 11.88 4.76
C GLY A 158 -2.18 11.78 4.22
N GLY A 159 -3.10 11.14 4.94
CA GLY A 159 -4.46 10.84 4.47
C GLY A 159 -5.55 11.75 5.03
N GLY A 160 -6.83 11.42 4.70
CA GLY A 160 -8.01 12.09 5.25
C GLY A 160 -8.15 13.57 4.91
N GLY A 161 -7.53 14.05 3.83
CA GLY A 161 -7.54 15.48 3.47
C GLY A 161 -6.56 16.35 4.26
N VAL A 162 -5.95 15.85 5.35
CA VAL A 162 -5.05 16.63 6.21
C VAL A 162 -3.87 17.20 5.42
N ARG A 163 -3.26 16.39 4.55
CA ARG A 163 -2.15 16.84 3.71
C ARG A 163 -2.54 17.95 2.74
N ALA A 164 -3.75 17.92 2.21
CA ALA A 164 -4.23 18.92 1.26
C ALA A 164 -4.62 20.23 1.95
N GLY A 165 -5.34 20.15 3.07
CA GLY A 165 -5.87 21.32 3.77
C GLY A 165 -4.91 21.90 4.82
N TYR A 166 -4.06 21.06 5.45
CA TYR A 166 -3.23 21.42 6.61
C TYR A 166 -1.83 20.82 6.47
N LYS A 167 -1.09 21.27 5.45
CA LYS A 167 0.22 20.70 5.09
C LYS A 167 1.21 20.68 6.26
N ASP A 168 1.31 21.76 7.03
CA ASP A 168 2.26 21.87 8.14
C ASP A 168 1.94 20.89 9.26
N LEU A 169 0.67 20.76 9.63
CA LEU A 169 0.20 19.75 10.57
C LEU A 169 0.50 18.33 10.08
N SER A 170 0.24 18.06 8.82
CA SER A 170 0.55 16.77 8.19
C SER A 170 2.04 16.44 8.30
N LEU A 171 2.92 17.39 8.04
CA LEU A 171 4.37 17.20 8.15
C LEU A 171 4.84 17.08 9.61
N GLN A 172 4.24 17.80 10.57
CA GLN A 172 4.51 17.60 11.97
C GLN A 172 4.15 16.19 12.44
N MET A 173 3.01 15.66 12.00
CA MET A 173 2.61 14.27 12.27
C MET A 173 3.62 13.27 11.70
N ALA A 174 4.11 13.51 10.47
CA ALA A 174 5.13 12.66 9.86
C ALA A 174 6.45 12.68 10.65
N ARG A 175 6.94 13.86 11.05
CA ARG A 175 8.15 14.00 11.89
C ARG A 175 8.01 13.25 13.21
N ARG A 176 6.87 13.44 13.90
CA ARG A 176 6.58 12.72 15.14
C ARG A 176 6.51 11.19 14.93
N ARG A 177 6.07 10.73 13.77
CA ARG A 177 6.11 9.32 13.43
C ARG A 177 7.53 8.81 13.22
N LEU A 178 8.39 9.60 12.62
CA LEU A 178 9.80 9.26 12.38
C LEU A 178 10.60 9.15 13.68
N GLU A 179 10.19 9.80 14.78
CA GLU A 179 10.79 9.63 16.11
C GLU A 179 10.61 8.21 16.69
N ASP A 180 9.69 7.41 16.14
CA ASP A 180 9.49 6.00 16.50
C ASP A 180 10.46 5.05 15.80
N VAL A 181 11.19 5.53 14.79
CA VAL A 181 12.13 4.73 13.99
C VAL A 181 13.34 4.35 14.85
N PRO A 182 13.77 3.07 14.85
CA PRO A 182 15.02 2.64 15.49
C PRO A 182 16.23 3.30 14.81
N ASP A 183 17.33 3.49 15.55
CA ASP A 183 18.50 4.23 15.07
C ASP A 183 19.21 3.53 13.89
N ASP A 184 19.45 2.24 13.98
CA ASP A 184 20.26 1.48 13.03
C ASP A 184 19.40 0.71 12.00
N VAL A 185 18.60 1.43 11.19
CA VAL A 185 17.85 0.83 10.09
C VAL A 185 18.25 1.43 8.75
N ASP A 186 18.37 0.55 7.74
CA ASP A 186 18.68 0.95 6.38
C ASP A 186 17.46 1.59 5.71
N TYR A 187 16.27 0.96 5.89
CA TYR A 187 15.02 1.44 5.29
C TYR A 187 13.84 1.45 6.25
N ILE A 188 12.90 2.35 5.94
CA ILE A 188 11.56 2.43 6.53
C ILE A 188 10.59 1.91 5.48
N VAL A 189 10.10 0.69 5.66
CA VAL A 189 9.18 0.04 4.72
C VAL A 189 7.74 0.36 5.07
N THR A 190 6.90 0.60 4.07
CA THR A 190 5.46 0.75 4.25
C THR A 190 4.70 0.28 3.00
N SER A 191 3.40 0.03 3.10
CA SER A 191 2.56 -0.45 1.99
C SER A 191 1.44 0.55 1.70
N CYS A 192 1.82 1.82 1.52
CA CYS A 192 0.87 2.89 1.19
C CYS A 192 1.59 4.09 0.55
N PRO A 193 1.26 4.47 -0.69
CA PRO A 193 1.95 5.56 -1.38
C PRO A 193 1.77 6.93 -0.70
N LEU A 194 0.65 7.16 0.00
CA LEU A 194 0.46 8.38 0.78
C LEU A 194 1.36 8.40 2.03
N CYS A 195 1.61 7.25 2.66
CA CYS A 195 2.56 7.15 3.77
C CYS A 195 3.98 7.38 3.28
N ILE A 196 4.39 6.77 2.15
CA ILE A 196 5.70 7.01 1.54
C ILE A 196 5.91 8.52 1.34
N ARG A 197 4.99 9.17 0.64
CA ARG A 197 5.08 10.59 0.37
C ARG A 197 5.23 11.41 1.65
N ASN A 198 4.37 11.19 2.62
CA ASN A 198 4.33 12.06 3.81
C ASN A 198 5.53 11.84 4.72
N LEU A 199 5.99 10.59 4.88
CA LEU A 199 7.18 10.29 5.66
C LEU A 199 8.45 10.78 4.97
N ARG A 200 8.57 10.66 3.63
CA ARG A 200 9.69 11.25 2.87
C ARG A 200 9.77 12.76 3.07
N ASP A 201 8.67 13.46 2.86
CA ASP A 201 8.57 14.91 3.02
C ASP A 201 8.73 15.37 4.49
N GLY A 202 8.44 14.49 5.46
CA GLY A 202 8.64 14.73 6.88
C GLY A 202 10.08 14.61 7.37
N GLY A 203 11.00 14.15 6.52
CA GLY A 203 12.42 14.00 6.85
C GLY A 203 12.97 12.59 6.68
N GLY A 204 12.13 11.59 6.35
CA GLY A 204 12.57 10.21 6.10
C GLY A 204 13.31 10.01 4.78
N GLY A 205 13.12 10.94 3.82
CA GLY A 205 13.83 10.92 2.54
C GLY A 205 13.68 9.59 1.78
N GLU A 206 14.72 9.25 1.04
CA GLU A 206 14.76 8.03 0.22
C GLU A 206 14.87 6.72 1.02
N LYS A 207 15.11 6.80 2.35
CA LYS A 207 15.04 5.62 3.23
C LYS A 207 13.61 5.05 3.33
N VAL A 208 12.59 5.83 2.98
CA VAL A 208 11.19 5.36 3.01
C VAL A 208 10.87 4.71 1.67
N ILE A 209 10.61 3.40 1.66
CA ILE A 209 10.34 2.60 0.45
C ILE A 209 9.03 1.83 0.56
N ASP A 210 8.49 1.39 -0.58
CA ASP A 210 7.36 0.45 -0.60
C ASP A 210 7.82 -0.97 -0.31
N LEU A 211 6.92 -1.79 0.24
CA LEU A 211 7.18 -3.22 0.45
C LEU A 211 7.53 -3.95 -0.85
N VAL A 212 6.91 -3.55 -1.97
CA VAL A 212 7.21 -4.16 -3.28
C VAL A 212 8.61 -3.80 -3.77
N ASP A 213 9.08 -2.58 -3.48
CA ASP A 213 10.44 -2.19 -3.85
C ASP A 213 11.48 -3.01 -3.05
N LEU A 214 11.21 -3.30 -1.76
CA LEU A 214 12.03 -4.23 -0.98
C LEU A 214 12.00 -5.66 -1.56
N VAL A 215 10.84 -6.14 -1.99
CA VAL A 215 10.72 -7.45 -2.67
C VAL A 215 11.52 -7.45 -3.97
N GLY A 216 11.44 -6.37 -4.76
CA GLY A 216 12.22 -6.21 -6.00
C GLY A 216 13.72 -6.34 -5.75
N MET A 217 14.26 -5.69 -4.71
CA MET A 217 15.69 -5.80 -4.32
C MET A 217 16.10 -7.25 -3.98
N ALA A 218 15.18 -8.05 -3.44
CA ALA A 218 15.43 -9.44 -3.09
C ALA A 218 15.29 -10.40 -4.28
N MET A 219 14.73 -9.96 -5.41
CA MET A 219 14.57 -10.75 -6.64
C MET A 219 15.72 -10.55 -7.63
N GLU A 220 16.59 -9.57 -7.44
CA GLU A 220 17.80 -9.29 -8.21
C GLU A 220 18.95 -10.22 -7.77
#